data_e1efb91f69aead0c1481a8c830c8680d
#
_entry.id   e1efb91f69aead0c1481a8c830c8680d
#
_cell.length_a   1.000
_cell.length_b   1.000
_cell.length_c   1.000
_cell.angle_alpha   90.00
_cell.angle_beta   90.00
_cell.angle_gamma   90.00
#
_symmetry.space_group_name_H-M   'P 1'
#
loop_
_entity.id
_entity.type
_entity.pdbx_description
1 polymer ?
#
loop_
_entity_poly.entity_id
_entity_poly.type
_entity_poly.pdbx_seq_one_letter_code
_entity_poly.pdbx_strand_id
1 'polypeptide(L)'
;MTKKEIEKNYKKLLDQNLNLDLTRGQPSKEQLKLSEPMDQILKNKFNFDGEDLRNYGLIKGLDSTRKLGAILLGINYKNVIANGTSSLNLTSMVIQALFFKGINGEAWKHYKKISFLCPVPGYDRHFSLLEMMGINMINVPLRGDGPDMDYAEKLVKKDKSIKGIICVPKHSNPTGETYSLKVLERLARLPKKASKDFMTVSYTHLTLPTNREV
;
A
#
# COMPACT_ATOMS: atom_id res chain seq x y z
N MET A 1 -32.94 11.94 5.28
CA MET A 1 -33.24 12.69 4.04
C MET A 1 -34.42 12.01 3.36
N THR A 2 -35.50 12.74 3.09
CA THR A 2 -36.68 12.20 2.42
C THR A 2 -36.46 12.08 0.91
N LYS A 3 -37.24 11.25 0.21
CA LYS A 3 -37.20 11.13 -1.25
C LYS A 3 -37.28 12.48 -1.95
N LYS A 4 -38.18 13.34 -1.47
CA LYS A 4 -38.43 14.70 -2.01
C LYS A 4 -37.21 15.62 -1.87
N GLU A 5 -36.49 15.52 -0.76
CA GLU A 5 -35.23 16.27 -0.54
C GLU A 5 -34.11 15.77 -1.47
N ILE A 6 -34.03 14.47 -1.69
CA ILE A 6 -33.06 13.88 -2.62
C ILE A 6 -33.32 14.37 -4.04
N GLU A 7 -34.56 14.31 -4.50
CA GLU A 7 -34.97 14.78 -5.83
C GLU A 7 -34.69 16.28 -6.03
N LYS A 8 -34.97 17.09 -4.99
CA LYS A 8 -34.67 18.53 -5.02
C LYS A 8 -33.17 18.81 -5.14
N ASN A 9 -32.34 18.10 -4.34
CA ASN A 9 -30.89 18.26 -4.39
C ASN A 9 -30.31 17.78 -5.71
N TYR A 10 -30.83 16.69 -6.26
CA TYR A 10 -30.41 16.18 -7.56
C TYR A 10 -30.68 17.20 -8.69
N LYS A 11 -31.90 17.77 -8.73
CA LYS A 11 -32.21 18.83 -9.68
C LYS A 11 -31.26 20.04 -9.56
N LYS A 12 -31.03 20.49 -8.31
CA LYS A 12 -30.09 21.58 -8.07
C LYS A 12 -28.67 21.31 -8.59
N LEU A 13 -28.22 20.06 -8.53
CA LEU A 13 -26.91 19.67 -9.08
C LEU A 13 -26.94 19.63 -10.61
N LEU A 14 -28.02 19.15 -11.21
CA LEU A 14 -28.21 19.17 -12.66
C LEU A 14 -28.17 20.60 -13.24
N ASP A 15 -28.84 21.53 -12.55
CA ASP A 15 -28.90 22.95 -12.97
C ASP A 15 -27.53 23.64 -12.94
N GLN A 16 -26.58 23.12 -12.15
CA GLN A 16 -25.19 23.63 -12.10
C GLN A 16 -24.36 23.24 -13.31
N ASN A 17 -24.83 22.32 -14.17
CA ASN A 17 -24.16 21.86 -15.39
C ASN A 17 -22.68 21.46 -15.13
N LEU A 18 -22.43 20.72 -14.03
CA LEU A 18 -21.09 20.35 -13.60
C LEU A 18 -20.47 19.37 -14.59
N ASN A 19 -19.28 19.67 -15.07
CA ASN A 19 -18.44 18.76 -15.83
C ASN A 19 -17.31 18.24 -14.94
N LEU A 20 -17.59 17.20 -14.13
CA LEU A 20 -16.67 16.61 -13.18
C LEU A 20 -16.24 15.24 -13.63
N ASP A 21 -14.93 15.05 -13.77
CA ASP A 21 -14.32 13.73 -14.00
C ASP A 21 -13.93 13.11 -12.65
N LEU A 22 -14.64 12.06 -12.25
CA LEU A 22 -14.40 11.30 -11.02
C LEU A 22 -13.68 9.96 -11.30
N THR A 23 -13.24 9.72 -12.53
CA THR A 23 -12.62 8.44 -12.92
C THR A 23 -11.25 8.24 -12.31
N ARG A 24 -10.53 9.34 -11.98
CA ARG A 24 -9.25 9.32 -11.28
C ARG A 24 -9.11 10.51 -10.36
N GLY A 25 -8.63 10.25 -9.12
CA GLY A 25 -8.14 11.32 -8.25
C GLY A 25 -6.87 11.92 -8.84
N GLN A 26 -6.89 13.23 -9.09
CA GLN A 26 -5.74 14.00 -9.59
C GLN A 26 -5.51 15.21 -8.67
N PRO A 27 -4.25 15.58 -8.41
CA PRO A 27 -3.95 16.81 -7.72
C PRO A 27 -4.48 18.01 -8.50
N SER A 28 -4.97 19.05 -7.82
CA SER A 28 -5.35 20.31 -8.46
C SER A 28 -4.12 21.04 -9.00
N LYS A 29 -4.35 22.02 -9.90
CA LYS A 29 -3.25 22.84 -10.43
C LYS A 29 -2.47 23.56 -9.33
N GLU A 30 -3.18 24.01 -8.28
CA GLU A 30 -2.58 24.67 -7.12
C GLU A 30 -1.69 23.71 -6.32
N GLN A 31 -2.13 22.46 -6.16
CA GLN A 31 -1.32 21.42 -5.52
C GLN A 31 -0.08 21.07 -6.35
N LEU A 32 -0.20 21.00 -7.68
CA LEU A 32 0.94 20.73 -8.57
C LEU A 32 2.00 21.85 -8.53
N LYS A 33 1.61 23.11 -8.30
CA LYS A 33 2.55 24.24 -8.12
C LYS A 33 3.54 24.00 -6.98
N LEU A 34 3.15 23.23 -5.96
CA LEU A 34 4.06 22.88 -4.86
C LEU A 34 5.29 22.09 -5.34
N SER A 35 5.19 21.43 -6.49
CA SER A 35 6.28 20.64 -7.09
C SER A 35 7.14 21.47 -8.06
N GLU A 36 6.71 22.65 -8.50
CA GLU A 36 7.45 23.47 -9.46
C GLU A 36 8.90 23.75 -9.03
N PRO A 37 9.20 24.01 -7.73
CA PRO A 37 10.59 24.22 -7.29
C PRO A 37 11.48 22.98 -7.46
N MET A 38 10.90 21.80 -7.72
CA MET A 38 11.67 20.59 -8.00
C MET A 38 12.28 20.59 -9.40
N ASP A 39 11.73 21.42 -10.31
CA ASP A 39 12.32 21.59 -11.62
C ASP A 39 13.73 22.18 -11.48
N GLN A 40 14.67 21.64 -12.25
CA GLN A 40 16.07 22.03 -12.22
C GLN A 40 16.81 21.87 -10.85
N ILE A 41 16.22 21.18 -9.87
CA ILE A 41 16.87 20.95 -8.56
C ILE A 41 18.23 20.25 -8.71
N LEU A 42 18.36 19.42 -9.74
CA LEU A 42 19.59 18.71 -10.09
C LEU A 42 20.51 19.50 -11.02
N LYS A 43 20.19 20.74 -11.35
CA LYS A 43 20.96 21.56 -12.32
C LYS A 43 22.46 21.49 -12.06
N ASN A 44 23.19 20.76 -12.90
CA ASN A 44 24.63 20.50 -12.80
C ASN A 44 25.11 19.90 -11.45
N LYS A 45 24.19 19.33 -10.66
CA LYS A 45 24.51 18.66 -9.39
C LYS A 45 24.22 17.18 -9.54
N PHE A 46 25.21 16.41 -9.89
CA PHE A 46 25.05 14.97 -10.09
C PHE A 46 25.70 14.13 -8.99
N ASN A 47 26.40 14.78 -8.05
CA ASN A 47 27.10 14.09 -6.98
C ASN A 47 26.34 14.21 -5.67
N PHE A 48 25.88 13.10 -5.11
CA PHE A 48 25.15 13.02 -3.86
C PHE A 48 25.68 11.85 -3.01
N ASP A 49 25.89 12.08 -1.74
CA ASP A 49 26.47 11.09 -0.81
C ASP A 49 27.82 10.50 -1.30
N GLY A 50 28.58 11.25 -2.11
CA GLY A 50 29.82 10.76 -2.73
C GLY A 50 29.64 9.95 -4.00
N GLU A 51 28.39 9.78 -4.46
CA GLU A 51 28.05 8.98 -5.64
C GLU A 51 27.67 9.89 -6.81
N ASP A 52 28.18 9.60 -7.99
CA ASP A 52 27.76 10.25 -9.24
C ASP A 52 26.49 9.56 -9.76
N LEU A 53 25.35 10.26 -9.71
CA LEU A 53 24.04 9.73 -10.09
C LEU A 53 23.90 9.33 -11.56
N ARG A 54 24.87 9.68 -12.40
CA ARG A 54 24.93 9.27 -13.82
C ARG A 54 25.50 7.87 -14.00
N ASN A 55 26.06 7.29 -12.92
CA ASN A 55 26.63 5.96 -12.91
C ASN A 55 25.58 4.91 -12.44
N TYR A 56 26.01 3.66 -12.29
CA TYR A 56 25.17 2.61 -11.74
C TYR A 56 24.66 2.96 -10.34
N GLY A 57 23.36 2.78 -10.11
CA GLY A 57 22.76 3.04 -8.81
C GLY A 57 23.15 2.03 -7.75
N LEU A 58 23.08 2.44 -6.49
CA LEU A 58 23.28 1.57 -5.34
C LEU A 58 22.08 0.63 -5.17
N ILE A 59 22.33 -0.64 -4.85
CA ILE A 59 21.30 -1.68 -4.69
C ILE A 59 20.20 -1.28 -3.68
N LYS A 60 20.57 -0.59 -2.61
CA LYS A 60 19.63 -0.13 -1.57
C LYS A 60 19.15 1.32 -1.76
N GLY A 61 19.66 2.02 -2.76
CA GLY A 61 19.49 3.44 -2.95
C GLY A 61 20.45 4.29 -2.11
N LEU A 62 20.48 5.61 -2.36
CA LEU A 62 21.33 6.56 -1.66
C LEU A 62 21.03 6.60 -0.16
N ASP A 63 22.04 6.79 0.65
CA ASP A 63 21.89 6.85 2.12
C ASP A 63 21.00 8.03 2.56
N SER A 64 21.12 9.18 1.92
CA SER A 64 20.24 10.34 2.18
C SER A 64 18.78 10.00 1.91
N THR A 65 18.47 9.34 0.79
CA THR A 65 17.10 8.92 0.45
C THR A 65 16.57 7.87 1.43
N ARG A 66 17.42 6.92 1.85
CA ARG A 66 17.05 5.92 2.86
C ARG A 66 16.79 6.53 4.23
N LYS A 67 17.60 7.52 4.64
CA LYS A 67 17.39 8.28 5.88
C LYS A 67 16.08 9.08 5.83
N LEU A 68 15.78 9.74 4.70
CA LEU A 68 14.49 10.39 4.51
C LEU A 68 13.33 9.38 4.62
N GLY A 69 13.41 8.25 3.95
CA GLY A 69 12.42 7.18 4.04
C GLY A 69 12.26 6.66 5.48
N ALA A 70 13.35 6.56 6.24
CA ALA A 70 13.31 6.16 7.65
C ALA A 70 12.55 7.14 8.54
N ILE A 71 12.74 8.45 8.33
CA ILE A 71 11.99 9.51 9.03
C ILE A 71 10.49 9.39 8.71
N LEU A 72 10.15 9.26 7.43
CA LEU A 72 8.76 9.16 6.98
C LEU A 72 8.04 7.90 7.50
N LEU A 73 8.77 6.79 7.61
CA LEU A 73 8.21 5.50 8.04
C LEU A 73 8.36 5.24 9.56
N GLY A 74 9.12 6.07 10.28
CA GLY A 74 9.38 5.86 11.70
C GLY A 74 10.21 4.61 12.00
N ILE A 75 11.14 4.21 11.11
CA ILE A 75 11.95 2.99 11.24
C ILE A 75 13.44 3.27 11.12
N ASN A 76 14.28 2.27 11.43
CA ASN A 76 15.72 2.38 11.22
C ASN A 76 16.05 2.43 9.73
N TYR A 77 16.88 3.39 9.28
CA TYR A 77 17.26 3.54 7.88
C TYR A 77 17.96 2.30 7.27
N LYS A 78 18.61 1.48 8.09
CA LYS A 78 19.22 0.21 7.65
C LYS A 78 18.19 -0.77 7.10
N ASN A 79 16.93 -0.63 7.51
CA ASN A 79 15.80 -1.44 7.06
C ASN A 79 15.05 -0.81 5.87
N VAL A 80 15.53 0.31 5.35
CA VAL A 80 14.94 0.99 4.20
C VAL A 80 15.70 0.64 2.94
N ILE A 81 14.96 0.30 1.90
CA ILE A 81 15.44 0.23 0.51
C ILE A 81 14.68 1.28 -0.28
N ALA A 82 15.39 2.24 -0.85
CA ALA A 82 14.82 3.27 -1.71
C ALA A 82 14.99 2.84 -3.17
N ASN A 83 13.89 2.48 -3.80
CA ASN A 83 13.90 1.99 -5.17
C ASN A 83 12.58 2.31 -5.88
N GLY A 84 12.68 2.59 -7.17
CA GLY A 84 11.53 2.78 -8.05
C GLY A 84 10.60 3.93 -7.63
N THR A 85 9.59 4.17 -8.45
CA THR A 85 8.57 5.22 -8.24
C THR A 85 7.15 4.65 -8.11
N SER A 86 6.99 3.34 -8.29
CA SER A 86 5.70 2.66 -8.22
C SER A 86 5.68 1.65 -7.08
N SER A 87 4.85 1.91 -6.07
CA SER A 87 4.62 0.99 -4.96
C SER A 87 4.07 -0.38 -5.42
N LEU A 88 3.26 -0.40 -6.48
CA LEU A 88 2.75 -1.65 -7.04
C LEU A 88 3.88 -2.50 -7.63
N ASN A 89 4.83 -1.88 -8.34
CA ASN A 89 6.01 -2.57 -8.85
C ASN A 89 6.87 -3.11 -7.71
N LEU A 90 7.09 -2.32 -6.65
CA LEU A 90 7.85 -2.77 -5.47
C LEU A 90 7.16 -3.95 -4.78
N THR A 91 5.84 -3.90 -4.63
CA THR A 91 5.05 -5.01 -4.09
C THR A 91 5.19 -6.26 -4.97
N SER A 92 5.10 -6.09 -6.30
CA SER A 92 5.30 -7.18 -7.26
C SER A 92 6.68 -7.81 -7.13
N MET A 93 7.75 -7.00 -7.05
CA MET A 93 9.12 -7.49 -6.86
C MET A 93 9.29 -8.30 -5.58
N VAL A 94 8.69 -7.85 -4.47
CA VAL A 94 8.74 -8.58 -3.19
C VAL A 94 8.02 -9.91 -3.31
N ILE A 95 6.81 -9.94 -3.86
CA ILE A 95 6.04 -11.18 -4.03
C ILE A 95 6.76 -12.14 -4.98
N GLN A 96 7.34 -11.64 -6.08
CA GLN A 96 8.15 -12.45 -7.01
C GLN A 96 9.38 -13.04 -6.30
N ALA A 97 10.08 -12.26 -5.48
CA ALA A 97 11.22 -12.76 -4.72
C ALA A 97 10.81 -13.91 -3.79
N LEU A 98 9.67 -13.80 -3.12
CA LEU A 98 9.13 -14.85 -2.27
C LEU A 98 8.68 -16.07 -3.09
N PHE A 99 8.08 -15.82 -4.24
CA PHE A 99 7.62 -16.88 -5.14
C PHE A 99 8.80 -17.71 -5.69
N PHE A 100 9.87 -17.06 -6.11
CA PHE A 100 11.01 -17.76 -6.73
C PHE A 100 12.11 -18.19 -5.75
N LYS A 101 12.36 -17.41 -4.69
CA LYS A 101 13.42 -17.71 -3.71
C LYS A 101 12.91 -18.14 -2.34
N GLY A 102 11.72 -17.67 -1.94
CA GLY A 102 11.20 -17.88 -0.60
C GLY A 102 11.85 -17.00 0.47
N ILE A 103 11.32 -17.11 1.67
CA ILE A 103 11.87 -16.51 2.90
C ILE A 103 11.78 -17.55 4.01
N ASN A 104 12.83 -17.75 4.76
CA ASN A 104 12.89 -18.73 5.88
C ASN A 104 12.45 -20.15 5.51
N GLY A 105 12.55 -20.54 4.25
CA GLY A 105 12.11 -21.84 3.79
C GLY A 105 12.09 -21.99 2.28
N GLU A 106 11.15 -22.77 1.80
CA GLU A 106 10.99 -23.04 0.39
C GLU A 106 10.41 -21.88 -0.40
N ALA A 107 10.78 -21.77 -1.66
CA ALA A 107 10.15 -20.87 -2.61
C ALA A 107 8.67 -21.20 -2.77
N TRP A 108 7.82 -20.18 -2.79
CA TRP A 108 6.37 -20.40 -2.86
C TRP A 108 5.93 -21.18 -4.10
N LYS A 109 6.67 -21.10 -5.20
CA LYS A 109 6.40 -21.88 -6.43
C LYS A 109 6.37 -23.41 -6.23
N HIS A 110 6.94 -23.92 -5.13
CA HIS A 110 6.95 -25.36 -4.84
C HIS A 110 5.70 -25.83 -4.08
N TYR A 111 4.88 -24.91 -3.60
CA TYR A 111 3.61 -25.24 -2.97
C TYR A 111 2.51 -25.44 -4.02
N LYS A 112 1.70 -26.49 -3.85
CA LYS A 112 0.55 -26.76 -4.74
C LYS A 112 -0.50 -25.65 -4.71
N LYS A 113 -0.61 -24.96 -3.58
CA LYS A 113 -1.56 -23.87 -3.35
C LYS A 113 -0.93 -22.79 -2.49
N ILE A 114 -1.11 -21.56 -2.92
CA ILE A 114 -0.76 -20.37 -2.16
C ILE A 114 -2.00 -19.51 -2.04
N SER A 115 -2.27 -19.00 -0.85
CA SER A 115 -3.39 -18.12 -0.59
C SER A 115 -2.92 -16.84 0.12
N PHE A 116 -3.62 -15.74 -0.15
CA PHE A 116 -3.46 -14.48 0.57
C PHE A 116 -4.78 -14.06 1.20
N LEU A 117 -4.70 -13.51 2.40
CA LEU A 117 -5.81 -12.81 3.00
C LEU A 117 -5.92 -11.41 2.37
N CYS A 118 -7.12 -11.07 1.93
CA CYS A 118 -7.43 -9.83 1.25
C CYS A 118 -8.54 -9.10 2.01
N PRO A 119 -8.22 -8.06 2.82
CA PRO A 119 -9.22 -7.19 3.40
C PRO A 119 -10.08 -6.54 2.32
N VAL A 120 -11.40 -6.64 2.45
CA VAL A 120 -12.36 -6.16 1.45
C VAL A 120 -13.46 -5.29 2.09
N PRO A 121 -13.89 -4.21 1.40
CA PRO A 121 -13.42 -3.70 0.11
C PRO A 121 -11.96 -3.23 0.15
N GLY A 122 -11.19 -3.43 -0.92
CA GLY A 122 -9.76 -3.10 -0.97
C GLY A 122 -9.31 -2.61 -2.34
N TYR A 123 -8.02 -2.30 -2.47
CA TYR A 123 -7.49 -1.75 -3.70
C TYR A 123 -7.36 -2.83 -4.78
N ASP A 124 -8.12 -2.69 -5.85
CA ASP A 124 -8.26 -3.67 -6.93
C ASP A 124 -6.94 -4.07 -7.59
N ARG A 125 -5.98 -3.14 -7.71
CA ARG A 125 -4.67 -3.42 -8.33
C ARG A 125 -3.83 -4.41 -7.53
N HIS A 126 -3.96 -4.41 -6.20
CA HIS A 126 -3.32 -5.42 -5.37
C HIS A 126 -3.91 -6.81 -5.64
N PHE A 127 -5.23 -6.88 -5.82
CA PHE A 127 -5.92 -8.14 -6.10
C PHE A 127 -5.59 -8.66 -7.50
N SER A 128 -5.58 -7.78 -8.50
CA SER A 128 -5.16 -8.13 -9.85
C SER A 128 -3.72 -8.65 -9.92
N LEU A 129 -2.81 -8.09 -9.09
CA LEU A 129 -1.44 -8.59 -8.98
C LEU A 129 -1.40 -10.02 -8.42
N LEU A 130 -2.16 -10.30 -7.37
CA LEU A 130 -2.24 -11.64 -6.80
C LEU A 130 -2.85 -12.64 -7.78
N GLU A 131 -3.92 -12.24 -8.48
CA GLU A 131 -4.58 -13.06 -9.50
C GLU A 131 -3.63 -13.40 -10.64
N MET A 132 -2.90 -12.41 -11.18
CA MET A 132 -1.90 -12.60 -12.23
C MET A 132 -0.82 -13.62 -11.84
N MET A 133 -0.49 -13.71 -10.56
CA MET A 133 0.48 -14.67 -10.03
C MET A 133 -0.12 -16.02 -9.65
N GLY A 134 -1.41 -16.25 -9.90
CA GLY A 134 -2.10 -17.49 -9.53
C GLY A 134 -2.26 -17.68 -8.01
N ILE A 135 -2.18 -16.61 -7.24
CA ILE A 135 -2.34 -16.65 -5.77
C ILE A 135 -3.84 -16.62 -5.44
N ASN A 136 -4.31 -17.61 -4.70
CA ASN A 136 -5.70 -17.66 -4.27
C ASN A 136 -6.01 -16.58 -3.24
N MET A 137 -7.08 -15.81 -3.45
CA MET A 137 -7.49 -14.75 -2.56
C MET A 137 -8.60 -15.19 -1.61
N ILE A 138 -8.43 -14.91 -0.33
CA ILE A 138 -9.40 -15.17 0.72
C ILE A 138 -9.87 -13.85 1.29
N ASN A 139 -11.13 -13.52 1.09
CA ASN A 139 -11.70 -12.27 1.55
C ASN A 139 -11.77 -12.21 3.08
N VAL A 140 -11.32 -11.11 3.66
CA VAL A 140 -11.46 -10.77 5.08
C VAL A 140 -12.27 -9.49 5.19
N PRO A 141 -13.46 -9.50 5.81
CA PRO A 141 -14.28 -8.30 5.91
C PRO A 141 -13.60 -7.18 6.70
N LEU A 142 -13.74 -5.93 6.26
CA LEU A 142 -13.42 -4.75 7.06
C LEU A 142 -14.54 -4.49 8.08
N ARG A 143 -14.18 -3.97 9.26
CA ARG A 143 -15.08 -3.75 10.39
C ARG A 143 -15.16 -2.30 10.88
N GLY A 144 -14.72 -1.34 10.06
CA GLY A 144 -14.72 0.08 10.37
C GLY A 144 -13.44 0.57 11.05
N ASP A 145 -12.69 -0.33 11.67
CA ASP A 145 -11.39 -0.05 12.28
C ASP A 145 -10.27 -1.00 11.80
N GLY A 146 -10.51 -1.68 10.68
CA GLY A 146 -9.60 -2.62 10.04
C GLY A 146 -10.25 -3.98 9.74
N PRO A 147 -9.45 -4.96 9.28
CA PRO A 147 -9.95 -6.30 8.97
C PRO A 147 -10.41 -7.06 10.21
N ASP A 148 -11.37 -7.97 10.01
CA ASP A 148 -11.80 -8.91 11.02
C ASP A 148 -10.64 -9.83 11.43
N MET A 149 -9.94 -9.44 12.49
CA MET A 149 -8.76 -10.14 12.96
C MET A 149 -9.07 -11.49 13.61
N ASP A 150 -10.26 -11.69 14.17
CA ASP A 150 -10.66 -12.99 14.71
C ASP A 150 -10.78 -14.00 13.59
N TYR A 151 -11.39 -13.58 12.49
CA TYR A 151 -11.51 -14.39 11.28
C TYR A 151 -10.14 -14.65 10.64
N ALA A 152 -9.32 -13.62 10.46
CA ALA A 152 -7.99 -13.76 9.87
C ALA A 152 -7.07 -14.70 10.69
N GLU A 153 -7.03 -14.55 12.01
CA GLU A 153 -6.24 -15.40 12.91
C GLU A 153 -6.71 -16.85 12.89
N LYS A 154 -8.02 -17.09 12.84
CA LYS A 154 -8.59 -18.45 12.72
C LYS A 154 -8.15 -19.11 11.42
N LEU A 155 -8.19 -18.38 10.31
CA LEU A 155 -7.79 -18.89 8.99
C LEU A 155 -6.32 -19.28 8.95
N VAL A 156 -5.38 -18.42 9.37
CA VAL A 156 -3.94 -18.70 9.28
C VAL A 156 -3.49 -19.81 10.22
N LYS A 157 -4.22 -20.05 11.32
CA LYS A 157 -3.97 -21.19 12.20
C LYS A 157 -4.36 -22.51 11.52
N LYS A 158 -5.48 -22.50 10.79
CA LYS A 158 -6.08 -23.71 10.19
C LYS A 158 -5.44 -24.07 8.84
N ASP A 159 -5.12 -23.09 8.01
CA ASP A 159 -4.65 -23.28 6.63
C ASP A 159 -3.23 -22.74 6.45
N LYS A 160 -2.25 -23.63 6.34
CA LYS A 160 -0.84 -23.29 6.13
C LYS A 160 -0.50 -22.93 4.68
N SER A 161 -1.45 -23.06 3.74
CA SER A 161 -1.32 -22.54 2.39
C SER A 161 -1.45 -21.01 2.35
N ILE A 162 -1.96 -20.39 3.43
CA ILE A 162 -2.04 -18.93 3.54
C ILE A 162 -0.65 -18.39 3.85
N LYS A 163 -0.07 -17.70 2.86
CA LYS A 163 1.31 -17.21 2.88
C LYS A 163 1.41 -15.70 3.13
N GLY A 164 0.30 -15.00 3.13
CA GLY A 164 0.34 -13.57 3.39
C GLY A 164 -1.01 -12.91 3.58
N ILE A 165 -0.94 -11.65 3.98
CA ILE A 165 -2.03 -10.69 3.97
C ILE A 165 -1.54 -9.43 3.27
N ILE A 166 -2.34 -8.84 2.38
CA ILE A 166 -2.06 -7.55 1.77
C ILE A 166 -3.10 -6.53 2.24
N CYS A 167 -2.65 -5.45 2.86
CA CYS A 167 -3.53 -4.48 3.49
C CYS A 167 -3.06 -3.03 3.31
N VAL A 168 -3.99 -2.10 3.49
CA VAL A 168 -3.76 -0.64 3.44
C VAL A 168 -4.22 -0.04 4.78
N PRO A 169 -3.35 0.00 5.80
CA PRO A 169 -3.78 0.34 7.15
C PRO A 169 -4.19 1.80 7.37
N LYS A 170 -3.76 2.70 6.51
CA LYS A 170 -4.06 4.14 6.66
C LYS A 170 -4.74 4.66 5.41
N HIS A 171 -5.91 5.24 5.60
CA HIS A 171 -6.75 5.76 4.50
C HIS A 171 -6.97 4.72 3.40
N SER A 172 -7.45 3.54 3.78
CA SER A 172 -7.67 2.41 2.88
C SER A 172 -8.47 2.80 1.63
N ASN A 173 -8.02 2.36 0.48
CA ASN A 173 -8.74 2.56 -0.77
C ASN A 173 -9.63 1.32 -1.04
N PRO A 174 -10.95 1.44 -1.26
CA PRO A 174 -11.72 2.68 -1.50
C PRO A 174 -12.39 3.28 -0.25
N THR A 175 -12.32 2.64 0.92
CA THR A 175 -13.18 2.96 2.07
C THR A 175 -12.76 4.21 2.85
N GLY A 176 -11.50 4.65 2.72
CA GLY A 176 -10.92 5.70 3.56
C GLY A 176 -10.62 5.27 5.00
N GLU A 177 -10.89 4.03 5.34
CA GLU A 177 -10.75 3.47 6.70
C GLU A 177 -9.29 3.49 7.17
N THR A 178 -9.09 3.81 8.43
CA THR A 178 -7.79 3.73 9.09
C THR A 178 -7.87 2.71 10.22
N TYR A 179 -6.92 1.77 10.24
CA TYR A 179 -6.91 0.68 11.21
C TYR A 179 -6.58 1.18 12.61
N SER A 180 -7.28 0.65 13.60
CA SER A 180 -7.03 0.93 15.01
C SER A 180 -5.68 0.36 15.45
N LEU A 181 -5.09 0.94 16.51
CA LEU A 181 -3.85 0.43 17.09
C LEU A 181 -3.97 -1.05 17.50
N LYS A 182 -5.12 -1.44 18.04
CA LYS A 182 -5.42 -2.83 18.42
C LYS A 182 -5.33 -3.78 17.20
N VAL A 183 -5.88 -3.37 16.06
CA VAL A 183 -5.80 -4.15 14.81
C VAL A 183 -4.37 -4.20 14.30
N LEU A 184 -3.63 -3.09 14.32
CA LEU A 184 -2.22 -3.03 13.91
C LEU A 184 -1.33 -3.96 14.75
N GLU A 185 -1.52 -3.98 16.07
CA GLU A 185 -0.80 -4.91 16.96
C GLU A 185 -1.11 -6.38 16.62
N ARG A 186 -2.37 -6.69 16.33
CA ARG A 186 -2.77 -8.04 15.94
C ARG A 186 -2.19 -8.43 14.58
N LEU A 187 -2.18 -7.52 13.61
CA LEU A 187 -1.51 -7.72 12.31
C LEU A 187 -0.01 -7.97 12.47
N ALA A 188 0.67 -7.21 13.33
CA ALA A 188 2.09 -7.41 13.61
C ALA A 188 2.39 -8.77 14.25
N ARG A 189 1.44 -9.32 15.01
CA ARG A 189 1.55 -10.65 15.65
C ARG A 189 1.05 -11.80 14.77
N LEU A 190 0.34 -11.51 13.68
CA LEU A 190 -0.26 -12.51 12.82
C LEU A 190 0.75 -13.53 12.25
N PRO A 191 1.97 -13.15 11.83
CA PRO A 191 2.98 -14.08 11.36
C PRO A 191 3.35 -15.16 12.37
N LYS A 192 3.30 -14.85 13.69
CA LYS A 192 3.58 -15.84 14.76
C LYS A 192 2.53 -16.96 14.85
N LYS A 193 1.36 -16.75 14.27
CA LYS A 193 0.24 -17.71 14.26
C LYS A 193 0.11 -18.46 12.94
N ALA A 194 0.79 -17.97 11.91
CA ALA A 194 0.73 -18.46 10.53
C ALA A 194 1.83 -19.48 10.20
N SER A 195 2.07 -19.73 8.92
CA SER A 195 3.25 -20.47 8.45
C SER A 195 4.52 -19.62 8.63
N LYS A 196 5.68 -20.29 8.81
CA LYS A 196 6.98 -19.60 9.03
C LYS A 196 7.42 -18.66 7.90
N ASP A 197 6.85 -18.85 6.72
CA ASP A 197 7.08 -18.06 5.51
C ASP A 197 5.94 -17.09 5.21
N PHE A 198 5.08 -16.80 6.19
CA PHE A 198 3.98 -15.85 6.08
C PHE A 198 4.51 -14.41 6.08
N MET A 199 3.95 -13.56 5.22
CA MET A 199 4.28 -12.16 5.11
C MET A 199 3.07 -11.24 5.28
N THR A 200 3.24 -10.19 6.06
CA THR A 200 2.31 -9.05 6.06
C THR A 200 2.81 -8.00 5.08
N VAL A 201 2.09 -7.77 4.00
CA VAL A 201 2.35 -6.69 3.04
C VAL A 201 1.47 -5.52 3.42
N SER A 202 2.07 -4.48 3.95
CA SER A 202 1.39 -3.25 4.38
C SER A 202 1.75 -2.11 3.44
N TYR A 203 0.78 -1.68 2.64
CA TYR A 203 0.92 -0.47 1.83
C TYR A 203 0.47 0.74 2.63
N THR A 204 1.34 1.74 2.74
CA THR A 204 0.99 3.03 3.31
C THR A 204 1.40 4.12 2.33
N HIS A 205 0.44 4.88 1.83
CA HIS A 205 0.75 6.08 1.06
C HIS A 205 0.94 7.24 2.04
N LEU A 206 2.07 7.93 1.88
CA LEU A 206 2.33 9.16 2.62
C LEU A 206 1.61 10.29 1.87
N THR A 207 0.49 10.73 2.38
CA THR A 207 -0.06 12.01 1.98
C THR A 207 0.67 13.09 2.77
N LEU A 208 1.12 14.15 2.09
CA LEU A 208 1.48 15.37 2.78
C LEU A 208 0.32 15.72 3.72
N PRO A 209 0.60 16.18 4.96
CA PRO A 209 -0.47 16.61 5.85
C PRO A 209 -1.24 17.73 5.16
N THR A 210 -2.34 17.36 4.54
CA THR A 210 -3.37 18.33 4.19
C THR A 210 -3.92 18.78 5.52
N ASN A 211 -3.82 20.06 5.81
CA ASN A 211 -4.41 20.66 7.00
C ASN A 211 -5.86 20.16 7.11
N ARG A 212 -6.08 19.21 7.99
CA ARG A 212 -7.39 18.79 8.41
C ARG A 212 -7.70 19.46 9.73
N GLU A 213 -7.80 20.75 9.67
CA GLU A 213 -8.53 21.53 10.63
C GLU A 213 -9.54 22.34 9.83
N VAL A 214 -10.68 21.74 9.58
CA VAL A 214 -11.95 22.41 9.37
C VAL A 214 -12.99 21.65 10.17
#